data_74030194af6ea086f7c060c090fbfe85
#
_entry.id   74030194af6ea086f7c060c090fbfe85
#
_cell.length_a   1.000
_cell.length_b   1.000
_cell.length_c   1.000
_cell.angle_alpha   90.00
_cell.angle_beta   90.00
_cell.angle_gamma   90.00
#
_symmetry.space_group_name_H-M   'P 1'
#
loop_
_entity.id
_entity.type
_entity.pdbx_description
1 polymer ?
#
loop_
_entity_poly.entity_id
_entity_poly.type
_entity_poly.pdbx_seq_one_letter_code
_entity_poly.pdbx_strand_id
1 'polypeptide(L)'
;PAAGGAEARLALESPLIGRYNLSNLLAAFAACLALGRDPQVIAPRLKSFAGVPGRMERIEAGQPCNVLVDYAHTDDALRNALAMLRPITPGRLLVVFGCGGNRDRSKRALMTAAVQEF
;
A
#
# COMPACT_ATOMS: atom_id res chain seq x y z
N PRO A 1 -16.20 34.21 -18.83
CA PRO A 1 -14.81 34.38 -18.48
C PRO A 1 -14.54 33.55 -17.25
N ALA A 2 -13.85 32.42 -17.43
CA ALA A 2 -13.41 31.58 -16.31
C ALA A 2 -12.32 32.36 -15.57
N ALA A 3 -12.59 32.70 -14.31
CA ALA A 3 -11.58 33.25 -13.41
C ALA A 3 -10.46 32.23 -13.30
N GLY A 4 -9.25 32.60 -13.75
CA GLY A 4 -8.05 31.80 -13.56
C GLY A 4 -7.75 31.70 -12.08
N GLY A 5 -8.26 30.66 -11.44
CA GLY A 5 -7.87 30.29 -10.08
C GLY A 5 -6.40 29.91 -10.12
N ALA A 6 -5.57 30.56 -9.30
CA ALA A 6 -4.18 30.18 -9.14
C ALA A 6 -4.13 28.69 -8.75
N GLU A 7 -3.41 27.86 -9.51
CA GLU A 7 -3.16 26.50 -9.16
C GLU A 7 -2.42 26.44 -7.83
N ALA A 8 -3.10 26.02 -6.77
CA ALA A 8 -2.47 25.78 -5.49
C ALA A 8 -1.76 24.42 -5.53
N ARG A 9 -0.46 24.41 -5.35
CA ARG A 9 0.35 23.18 -5.24
C ARG A 9 0.60 22.87 -3.78
N LEU A 10 0.27 21.65 -3.37
CA LEU A 10 0.54 21.13 -2.04
C LEU A 10 1.34 19.83 -2.16
N ALA A 11 2.50 19.80 -1.51
CA ALA A 11 3.27 18.57 -1.40
C ALA A 11 2.67 17.68 -0.30
N LEU A 12 2.40 16.42 -0.64
CA LEU A 12 1.99 15.39 0.30
C LEU A 12 3.12 14.39 0.51
N GLU A 13 3.43 14.11 1.75
CA GLU A 13 4.41 13.10 2.16
C GLU A 13 3.71 11.99 2.92
N SER A 14 4.19 10.76 2.79
CA SER A 14 3.67 9.61 3.52
C SER A 14 4.74 8.54 3.70
N PRO A 15 4.77 7.82 4.82
CA PRO A 15 5.65 6.67 5.03
C PRO A 15 5.15 5.42 4.31
N LEU A 16 3.93 5.42 3.76
CA LEU A 16 3.32 4.25 3.17
C LEU A 16 3.97 3.87 1.83
N ILE A 17 4.22 2.59 1.65
CA ILE A 17 4.85 2.02 0.46
C ILE A 17 3.79 1.69 -0.59
N GLY A 18 4.08 2.00 -1.86
CA GLY A 18 3.36 1.50 -3.01
C GLY A 18 2.34 2.44 -3.63
N ARG A 19 2.14 2.26 -4.95
CA ARG A 19 1.27 3.12 -5.76
C ARG A 19 -0.20 3.07 -5.33
N TYR A 20 -0.70 1.91 -4.89
CA TYR A 20 -2.07 1.81 -4.42
C TYR A 20 -2.29 2.55 -3.08
N ASN A 21 -1.27 2.57 -2.21
CA ASN A 21 -1.34 3.39 -1.00
C ASN A 21 -1.34 4.88 -1.34
N LEU A 22 -0.60 5.30 -2.37
CA LEU A 22 -0.69 6.67 -2.88
C LEU A 22 -2.12 6.98 -3.36
N SER A 23 -2.74 6.10 -4.12
CA SER A 23 -4.13 6.26 -4.57
C SER A 23 -5.11 6.34 -3.40
N ASN A 24 -4.93 5.50 -2.39
CA ASN A 24 -5.75 5.51 -1.18
C ASN A 24 -5.58 6.81 -0.39
N LEU A 25 -4.35 7.32 -0.26
CA LEU A 25 -4.07 8.59 0.40
C LEU A 25 -4.68 9.77 -0.35
N LEU A 26 -4.59 9.77 -1.68
CA LEU A 26 -5.21 10.81 -2.50
C LEU A 26 -6.74 10.78 -2.40
N ALA A 27 -7.34 9.59 -2.36
CA ALA A 27 -8.77 9.44 -2.15
C ALA A 27 -9.20 9.94 -0.75
N ALA A 28 -8.45 9.58 0.28
CA ALA A 28 -8.69 10.07 1.64
C ALA A 28 -8.54 11.59 1.74
N PHE A 29 -7.50 12.14 1.11
CA PHE A 29 -7.27 13.58 1.02
C PHE A 29 -8.45 14.28 0.33
N ALA A 30 -8.87 13.79 -0.83
CA ALA A 30 -10.01 14.34 -1.56
C ALA A 30 -11.31 14.28 -0.75
N ALA A 31 -11.56 13.18 -0.05
CA ALA A 31 -12.72 13.07 0.85
C ALA A 31 -12.69 14.10 1.99
N CYS A 32 -11.51 14.32 2.60
CA CYS A 32 -11.36 15.35 3.62
C CYS A 32 -11.62 16.76 3.07
N LEU A 33 -11.14 17.06 1.85
CA LEU A 33 -11.41 18.33 1.20
C LEU A 33 -12.93 18.51 0.93
N ALA A 34 -13.60 17.47 0.46
CA ALA A 34 -15.04 17.50 0.22
C ALA A 34 -15.84 17.73 1.52
N LEU A 35 -15.28 17.32 2.66
CA LEU A 35 -15.83 17.61 4.00
C LEU A 35 -15.41 18.98 4.54
N GLY A 36 -14.82 19.85 3.72
CA GLY A 36 -14.43 21.21 4.09
C GLY A 36 -13.22 21.30 5.03
N ARG A 37 -12.38 20.25 5.08
CA ARG A 37 -11.16 20.28 5.90
C ARG A 37 -10.05 21.05 5.20
N ASP A 38 -9.29 21.84 5.97
CA ASP A 38 -8.16 22.61 5.48
C ASP A 38 -7.03 21.67 4.99
N PRO A 39 -6.58 21.79 3.74
CA PRO A 39 -5.47 20.99 3.19
C PRO A 39 -4.17 21.13 3.99
N GLN A 40 -3.92 22.28 4.60
CA GLN A 40 -2.74 22.52 5.46
C GLN A 40 -2.80 21.73 6.77
N VAL A 41 -3.98 21.38 7.23
CA VAL A 41 -4.18 20.51 8.41
C VAL A 41 -4.09 19.02 8.02
N ILE A 42 -4.58 18.66 6.83
CA ILE A 42 -4.60 17.26 6.36
C ILE A 42 -3.17 16.77 6.05
N ALA A 43 -2.36 17.56 5.34
CA ALA A 43 -1.06 17.14 4.85
C ALA A 43 -0.11 16.62 5.96
N PRO A 44 0.08 17.30 7.08
CA PRO A 44 0.89 16.77 8.19
C PRO A 44 0.34 15.48 8.80
N ARG A 45 -0.99 15.30 8.78
CA ARG A 45 -1.63 14.07 9.29
C ARG A 45 -1.35 12.87 8.39
N LEU A 46 -1.30 13.07 7.06
CA LEU A 46 -0.91 12.02 6.13
C LEU A 46 0.56 11.61 6.30
N LYS A 47 1.45 12.56 6.57
CA LYS A 47 2.86 12.30 6.85
C LYS A 47 3.07 11.45 8.11
N SER A 48 2.27 11.64 9.14
CA SER A 48 2.34 10.88 10.40
C SER A 48 1.47 9.62 10.40
N PHE A 49 0.74 9.34 9.33
CA PHE A 49 -0.16 8.19 9.27
C PHE A 49 0.63 6.90 9.04
N ALA A 50 0.66 6.03 10.04
CA ALA A 50 1.42 4.78 10.02
C ALA A 50 0.82 3.68 9.10
N GLY A 51 -0.37 3.90 8.57
CA GLY A 51 -1.06 2.93 7.72
C GLY A 51 -2.20 2.20 8.44
N VAL A 52 -2.70 1.18 7.76
CA VAL A 52 -3.76 0.30 8.27
C VAL A 52 -3.14 -1.05 8.61
N PRO A 53 -3.40 -1.63 9.79
CA PRO A 53 -2.90 -2.95 10.13
C PRO A 53 -3.20 -4.00 9.04
N GLY A 54 -2.19 -4.80 8.69
CA GLY A 54 -2.31 -5.81 7.65
C GLY A 54 -2.41 -5.26 6.21
N ARG A 55 -2.07 -4.00 5.95
CA ARG A 55 -2.04 -3.39 4.61
C ARG A 55 -0.65 -2.84 4.32
N MET A 56 0.26 -3.68 3.83
CA MET A 56 1.69 -3.39 3.74
C MET A 56 2.24 -2.79 5.03
N GLU A 57 1.74 -3.29 6.14
CA GLU A 57 2.14 -2.86 7.46
C GLU A 57 3.61 -3.24 7.71
N ARG A 58 4.41 -2.24 7.97
CA ARG A 58 5.82 -2.45 8.31
C ARG A 58 5.95 -2.79 9.79
N ILE A 59 6.53 -3.95 10.07
CA ILE A 59 6.82 -4.40 11.44
C ILE A 59 8.26 -4.02 11.78
N GLU A 60 8.43 -3.27 12.86
CA GLU A 60 9.72 -2.86 13.39
C GLU A 60 9.91 -3.46 14.79
N ALA A 61 10.78 -4.46 14.90
CA ALA A 61 11.13 -5.13 16.15
C ALA A 61 12.65 -5.25 16.34
N GLY A 62 13.43 -4.33 15.71
CA GLY A 62 14.89 -4.34 15.78
C GLY A 62 15.57 -5.38 14.87
N GLN A 63 14.83 -6.07 14.01
CA GLN A 63 15.37 -7.04 13.07
C GLN A 63 16.16 -6.35 11.93
N PRO A 64 17.17 -7.02 11.33
CA PRO A 64 18.02 -6.45 10.28
C PRO A 64 17.39 -6.47 8.88
N CYS A 65 16.14 -6.92 8.75
CA CYS A 65 15.42 -7.01 7.48
C CYS A 65 14.08 -6.30 7.58
N ASN A 66 13.53 -5.88 6.44
CA ASN A 66 12.17 -5.36 6.40
C ASN A 66 11.17 -6.51 6.48
N VAL A 67 10.23 -6.41 7.41
CA VAL A 67 9.10 -7.34 7.55
C VAL A 67 7.84 -6.57 7.25
N LEU A 68 7.05 -7.07 6.30
CA LEU A 68 5.80 -6.46 5.88
C LEU A 68 4.66 -7.46 6.05
N VAL A 69 3.53 -7.00 6.57
CA VAL A 69 2.31 -7.79 6.71
C VAL A 69 1.24 -7.23 5.78
N ASP A 70 0.69 -8.09 4.94
CA ASP A 70 -0.38 -7.72 4.01
C ASP A 70 -1.52 -8.72 4.02
N TYR A 71 -2.72 -8.26 3.74
CA TYR A 71 -3.93 -9.08 3.68
C TYR A 71 -4.14 -9.74 2.32
N ALA A 72 -3.15 -9.75 1.45
CA ALA A 72 -3.23 -10.40 0.13
C ALA A 72 -3.57 -11.89 0.28
N HIS A 73 -4.74 -12.29 -0.21
CA HIS A 73 -5.26 -13.65 -0.08
C HIS A 73 -5.78 -14.21 -1.42
N THR A 74 -5.41 -13.58 -2.53
CA THR A 74 -5.64 -14.02 -3.90
C THR A 74 -4.34 -13.97 -4.68
N ASP A 75 -4.24 -14.70 -5.77
CA ASP A 75 -3.07 -14.69 -6.66
C ASP A 75 -2.81 -13.28 -7.23
N ASP A 76 -3.85 -12.56 -7.67
CA ASP A 76 -3.71 -11.18 -8.14
C ASP A 76 -3.22 -10.24 -7.05
N ALA A 77 -3.73 -10.37 -5.82
CA ALA A 77 -3.29 -9.53 -4.71
C ALA A 77 -1.82 -9.80 -4.36
N LEU A 78 -1.39 -11.06 -4.33
CA LEU A 78 0.02 -11.44 -4.14
C LEU A 78 0.89 -10.90 -5.27
N ARG A 79 0.49 -11.08 -6.53
CA ARG A 79 1.22 -10.58 -7.70
C ARG A 79 1.40 -9.07 -7.63
N ASN A 80 0.36 -8.32 -7.33
CA ASN A 80 0.41 -6.86 -7.18
C ASN A 80 1.33 -6.43 -6.04
N ALA A 81 1.25 -7.09 -4.88
CA ALA A 81 2.10 -6.81 -3.74
C ALA A 81 3.58 -7.06 -4.06
N LEU A 82 3.90 -8.20 -4.68
CA LEU A 82 5.26 -8.58 -5.02
C LEU A 82 5.84 -7.74 -6.16
N ALA A 83 5.05 -7.45 -7.20
CA ALA A 83 5.44 -6.55 -8.27
C ALA A 83 5.81 -5.15 -7.78
N MET A 84 5.15 -4.68 -6.73
CA MET A 84 5.47 -3.41 -6.10
C MET A 84 6.76 -3.48 -5.26
N LEU A 85 6.98 -4.59 -4.56
CA LEU A 85 8.12 -4.76 -3.66
C LEU A 85 9.42 -5.10 -4.42
N ARG A 86 9.33 -5.89 -5.49
CA ARG A 86 10.50 -6.37 -6.22
C ARG A 86 11.45 -5.26 -6.69
N PRO A 87 10.99 -4.17 -7.32
CA PRO A 87 11.87 -3.09 -7.79
C PRO A 87 12.61 -2.33 -6.68
N ILE A 88 12.06 -2.33 -5.47
CA ILE A 88 12.63 -1.61 -4.31
C ILE A 88 13.39 -2.54 -3.36
N THR A 89 13.50 -3.83 -3.69
CA THR A 89 14.19 -4.84 -2.87
C THR A 89 15.45 -5.32 -3.60
N PRO A 90 16.64 -4.80 -3.32
CA PRO A 90 17.87 -5.22 -4.01
C PRO A 90 18.30 -6.65 -3.65
N GLY A 91 17.88 -7.15 -2.50
CA GLY A 91 18.19 -8.47 -1.99
C GLY A 91 17.10 -9.52 -2.26
N ARG A 92 17.07 -10.55 -1.42
CA ARG A 92 16.04 -11.60 -1.49
C ARG A 92 14.69 -11.07 -1.05
N LEU A 93 13.65 -11.42 -1.80
CA LEU A 93 12.26 -11.24 -1.41
C LEU A 93 11.72 -12.59 -0.92
N LEU A 94 11.45 -12.69 0.36
CA LEU A 94 10.91 -13.90 0.98
C LEU A 94 9.42 -13.71 1.23
N VAL A 95 8.63 -14.70 0.84
CA VAL A 95 7.18 -14.66 0.97
C VAL A 95 6.70 -15.81 1.83
N VAL A 96 5.97 -15.48 2.89
CA VAL A 96 5.27 -16.46 3.73
C VAL A 96 3.78 -16.22 3.52
N PHE A 97 3.07 -17.21 3.00
CA PHE A 97 1.63 -17.11 2.79
C PHE A 97 0.94 -18.45 3.06
N GLY A 98 -0.37 -18.40 3.26
CA GLY A 98 -1.17 -19.58 3.43
C GLY A 98 -2.50 -19.48 2.70
N CYS A 99 -3.04 -20.62 2.29
CA CYS A 99 -4.35 -20.72 1.67
C CYS A 99 -5.31 -21.36 2.67
N GLY A 100 -6.11 -20.54 3.36
CA GLY A 100 -7.06 -21.00 4.35
C GLY A 100 -8.22 -21.79 3.73
N GLY A 101 -8.59 -22.91 4.42
CA GLY A 101 -9.79 -23.66 4.11
C GLY A 101 -9.73 -24.56 2.87
N ASN A 102 -10.83 -25.29 2.66
CA ASN A 102 -11.02 -26.22 1.54
C ASN A 102 -12.03 -25.70 0.49
N ARG A 103 -12.47 -24.46 0.62
CA ARG A 103 -13.54 -23.91 -0.23
C ARG A 103 -13.12 -23.74 -1.70
N ASP A 104 -11.85 -23.38 -1.91
CA ASP A 104 -11.27 -23.27 -3.24
C ASP A 104 -9.81 -23.75 -3.24
N ARG A 105 -9.62 -25.00 -3.64
CA ARG A 105 -8.28 -25.61 -3.71
C ARG A 105 -7.46 -25.15 -4.91
N SER A 106 -8.10 -24.63 -5.96
CA SER A 106 -7.42 -24.16 -7.17
C SER A 106 -6.55 -22.94 -6.90
N LYS A 107 -6.94 -22.09 -5.95
CA LYS A 107 -6.15 -20.94 -5.51
C LYS A 107 -4.73 -21.27 -5.06
N ARG A 108 -4.51 -22.44 -4.50
CA ARG A 108 -3.19 -22.83 -3.98
C ARG A 108 -2.12 -22.83 -5.05
N ALA A 109 -2.44 -23.45 -6.19
CA ALA A 109 -1.54 -23.49 -7.34
C ALA A 109 -1.33 -22.11 -7.95
N LEU A 110 -2.40 -21.32 -8.10
CA LEU A 110 -2.33 -19.96 -8.65
C LEU A 110 -1.52 -19.01 -7.76
N MET A 111 -1.73 -19.05 -6.46
CA MET A 111 -0.98 -18.23 -5.51
C MET A 111 0.50 -18.64 -5.48
N THR A 112 0.82 -19.93 -5.54
CA THR A 112 2.20 -20.41 -5.63
C THR A 112 2.86 -19.93 -6.92
N ALA A 113 2.17 -20.04 -8.06
CA ALA A 113 2.66 -19.55 -9.33
C ALA A 113 2.94 -18.03 -9.29
N ALA A 114 2.01 -17.25 -8.72
CA ALA A 114 2.18 -15.80 -8.57
C ALA A 114 3.43 -15.44 -7.74
N VAL A 115 3.75 -16.21 -6.70
CA VAL A 115 4.95 -15.97 -5.87
C VAL A 115 6.23 -16.32 -6.62
N GLN A 116 6.20 -17.32 -7.50
CA GLN A 116 7.39 -17.77 -8.27
C GLN A 116 7.78 -16.80 -9.41
N GLU A 117 6.93 -15.84 -9.74
CA GLU A 117 7.21 -14.82 -10.77
C GLU A 117 8.24 -13.76 -10.31
N PHE A 118 8.52 -13.66 -9.01
CA PHE A 118 9.31 -12.59 -8.39
C PHE A 118 10.49 -13.10 -7.55
#